data_d62df3b11605c7b096fecedb864764a5
#
_entry.id   d62df3b11605c7b096fecedb864764a5
#
_cell.length_a   1.000
_cell.length_b   1.000
_cell.length_c   1.000
_cell.angle_alpha   90.00
_cell.angle_beta   90.00
_cell.angle_gamma   90.00
#
_symmetry.space_group_name_H-M   'P 1'
#
loop_
_entity.id
_entity.type
_entity.pdbx_description
1 polymer ?
#
loop_
_entity_poly.entity_id
_entity_poly.type
_entity_poly.pdbx_seq_one_letter_code
_entity_poly.pdbx_strand_id
1 'polypeptide(L)'
;MTPLNSFALVAYLRGPLADFVDNLRRRVTPGCTHRAHLTLLPPRPLTAGVEEAIAHCENVLHETEPFDVRAGVVSLFEASEVIKLSVDSGAKQLCGLHDKLNQGPLRHAEKFDYEPHITLAQDIPTEQLQDCLRQARDEWRKVEPAATFSLSICTFVQEVKCDCWSDLTTVQLGVRNGSLSPLTNGASSVITPRTAAGHTPTARR
;
A
#
# COMPACT_ATOMS: atom_id res chain seq x y z
N MET A 1 3.01 -18.93 18.57
CA MET A 1 1.59 -18.57 18.33
C MET A 1 1.34 -18.72 16.83
N THR A 2 0.26 -19.37 16.45
CA THR A 2 -0.12 -19.49 15.04
C THR A 2 -0.75 -18.15 14.60
N PRO A 3 -0.33 -17.54 13.48
CA PRO A 3 -0.96 -16.34 12.94
C PRO A 3 -2.46 -16.55 12.71
N LEU A 4 -3.24 -15.48 12.77
CA LEU A 4 -4.66 -15.54 12.52
C LEU A 4 -4.93 -15.67 11.00
N ASN A 5 -6.02 -16.35 10.62
CA ASN A 5 -6.48 -16.37 9.24
C ASN A 5 -7.25 -15.06 8.95
N SER A 6 -6.54 -13.94 9.01
CA SER A 6 -7.08 -12.60 8.77
C SER A 6 -6.04 -11.80 7.99
N PHE A 7 -6.42 -11.35 6.79
CA PHE A 7 -5.53 -10.69 5.84
C PHE A 7 -6.19 -9.43 5.30
N ALA A 8 -5.38 -8.44 4.96
CA ALA A 8 -5.85 -7.20 4.36
C ALA A 8 -4.87 -6.71 3.27
N LEU A 9 -5.33 -5.83 2.39
CA LEU A 9 -4.47 -5.12 1.45
C LEU A 9 -4.57 -3.64 1.72
N VAL A 10 -3.45 -3.00 1.99
CA VAL A 10 -3.38 -1.59 2.36
C VAL A 10 -2.37 -0.83 1.51
N ALA A 11 -2.59 0.48 1.38
CA ALA A 11 -1.61 1.43 0.86
C ALA A 11 -1.15 2.33 2.01
N TYR A 12 0.12 2.24 2.39
CA TYR A 12 0.67 3.10 3.43
C TYR A 12 0.85 4.52 2.93
N LEU A 13 0.37 5.47 3.70
CA LEU A 13 0.53 6.90 3.43
C LEU A 13 1.95 7.36 3.75
N ARG A 14 2.33 8.52 3.22
CA ARG A 14 3.64 9.13 3.44
C ARG A 14 3.50 10.65 3.60
N GLY A 15 4.54 11.28 4.13
CA GLY A 15 4.63 12.73 4.28
C GLY A 15 3.59 13.33 5.22
N PRO A 16 3.24 14.61 5.05
CA PRO A 16 2.39 15.35 5.99
C PRO A 16 1.02 14.70 6.26
N LEU A 17 0.43 14.02 5.27
CA LEU A 17 -0.82 13.29 5.45
C LEU A 17 -0.66 12.11 6.41
N ALA A 18 0.42 11.33 6.26
CA ALA A 18 0.72 10.24 7.19
C ALA A 18 0.97 10.76 8.61
N ASP A 19 1.78 11.81 8.73
CA ASP A 19 2.11 12.43 10.02
C ASP A 19 0.85 12.92 10.75
N PHE A 20 -0.09 13.52 10.01
CA PHE A 20 -1.39 13.94 10.56
C PHE A 20 -2.18 12.75 11.11
N VAL A 21 -2.36 11.70 10.30
CA VAL A 21 -3.13 10.51 10.68
C VAL A 21 -2.51 9.82 11.89
N ASP A 22 -1.20 9.59 11.87
CA ASP A 22 -0.47 8.91 12.94
C ASP A 22 -0.47 9.72 14.24
N ASN A 23 -0.33 11.05 14.15
CA ASN A 23 -0.36 11.92 15.31
C ASN A 23 -1.75 11.97 15.94
N LEU A 24 -2.82 12.04 15.13
CA LEU A 24 -4.19 12.04 15.61
C LEU A 24 -4.50 10.70 16.31
N ARG A 25 -4.20 9.56 15.66
CA ARG A 25 -4.43 8.23 16.21
C ARG A 25 -3.75 8.03 17.57
N ARG A 26 -2.48 8.41 17.70
CA ARG A 26 -1.73 8.29 18.97
C ARG A 26 -2.34 9.09 20.11
N ARG A 27 -2.97 10.23 19.82
CA ARG A 27 -3.63 11.05 20.85
C ARG A 27 -4.99 10.48 21.26
N VAL A 28 -5.76 10.03 20.27
CA VAL A 28 -7.14 9.57 20.48
C VAL A 28 -7.19 8.13 20.99
N THR A 29 -6.28 7.30 20.48
CA THR A 29 -6.18 5.89 20.86
C THR A 29 -4.74 5.62 21.32
N PRO A 30 -4.39 5.92 22.58
CA PRO A 30 -3.06 5.62 23.13
C PRO A 30 -2.74 4.12 22.97
N GLY A 31 -1.57 3.84 22.37
CA GLY A 31 -1.16 2.44 22.11
C GLY A 31 -1.50 1.93 20.71
N CYS A 32 -2.21 2.70 19.89
CA CYS A 32 -2.39 2.35 18.47
C CYS A 32 -1.01 2.28 17.78
N THR A 33 -0.71 1.12 17.19
CA THR A 33 0.55 0.85 16.48
C THR A 33 0.39 0.84 14.96
N HIS A 34 -0.83 1.03 14.47
CA HIS A 34 -1.12 1.04 13.04
C HIS A 34 -0.50 2.26 12.37
N ARG A 35 0.28 2.04 11.32
CA ARG A 35 0.74 3.11 10.44
C ARG A 35 -0.44 3.70 9.64
N ALA A 36 -0.33 4.97 9.29
CA ALA A 36 -1.31 5.62 8.42
C ALA A 36 -1.44 4.88 7.09
N HIS A 37 -2.66 4.47 6.75
CA HIS A 37 -2.95 3.71 5.53
C HIS A 37 -4.36 3.96 5.00
N LEU A 38 -4.51 3.70 3.71
CA LEU A 38 -5.79 3.50 3.04
C LEU A 38 -5.96 1.99 2.82
N THR A 39 -7.12 1.46 3.17
CA THR A 39 -7.44 0.03 3.00
C THR A 39 -8.08 -0.19 1.64
N LEU A 40 -7.51 -1.11 0.84
CA LEU A 40 -8.11 -1.56 -0.43
C LEU A 40 -8.96 -2.82 -0.23
N LEU A 41 -8.48 -3.77 0.57
CA LEU A 41 -9.26 -4.94 0.98
C LEU A 41 -9.32 -4.97 2.51
N PRO A 42 -10.51 -4.82 3.12
CA PRO A 42 -10.68 -4.97 4.56
C PRO A 42 -10.27 -6.36 5.06
N PRO A 43 -9.99 -6.52 6.36
CA PRO A 43 -9.64 -7.81 6.96
C PRO A 43 -10.60 -8.92 6.56
N ARG A 44 -10.05 -10.03 6.08
CA ARG A 44 -10.80 -11.20 5.60
C ARG A 44 -10.03 -12.50 5.79
N PRO A 45 -10.70 -13.63 5.99
CA PRO A 45 -10.06 -14.93 5.93
C PRO A 45 -9.71 -15.30 4.48
N LEU A 46 -8.66 -16.09 4.30
CA LEU A 46 -8.39 -16.74 3.03
C LEU A 46 -9.05 -18.13 3.00
N THR A 47 -9.60 -18.48 1.84
CA THR A 47 -10.12 -19.82 1.53
C THR A 47 -9.12 -20.64 0.72
N ALA A 48 -8.04 -20.00 0.24
CA ALA A 48 -6.94 -20.57 -0.53
C ALA A 48 -5.59 -20.33 0.18
N GLY A 49 -4.48 -20.78 -0.40
CA GLY A 49 -3.15 -20.53 0.10
C GLY A 49 -2.74 -19.05 0.05
N VAL A 50 -1.83 -18.64 0.94
CA VAL A 50 -1.31 -17.26 0.99
C VAL A 50 -0.60 -16.90 -0.32
N GLU A 51 0.15 -17.85 -0.89
CA GLU A 51 0.87 -17.67 -2.15
C GLU A 51 -0.09 -17.41 -3.33
N GLU A 52 -1.23 -18.10 -3.35
CA GLU A 52 -2.25 -17.90 -4.38
C GLU A 52 -2.92 -16.52 -4.24
N ALA A 53 -3.18 -16.10 -3.01
CA ALA A 53 -3.70 -14.76 -2.72
C ALA A 53 -2.72 -13.65 -3.12
N ILE A 54 -1.43 -13.83 -2.84
CA ILE A 54 -0.36 -12.90 -3.25
C ILE A 54 -0.28 -12.83 -4.78
N ALA A 55 -0.25 -13.97 -5.48
CA ALA A 55 -0.21 -14.01 -6.94
C ALA A 55 -1.41 -13.30 -7.57
N HIS A 56 -2.61 -13.44 -6.98
CA HIS A 56 -3.79 -12.70 -7.42
C HIS A 56 -3.63 -11.17 -7.22
N CYS A 57 -3.12 -10.73 -6.07
CA CYS A 57 -2.80 -9.32 -5.84
C CYS A 57 -1.81 -8.79 -6.88
N GLU A 58 -0.72 -9.51 -7.13
CA GLU A 58 0.31 -9.14 -8.10
C GLU A 58 -0.28 -8.97 -9.49
N ASN A 59 -1.04 -9.94 -9.97
CA ASN A 59 -1.67 -9.88 -11.29
C ASN A 59 -2.57 -8.65 -11.44
N VAL A 60 -3.45 -8.38 -10.48
CA VAL A 60 -4.37 -7.24 -10.54
C VAL A 60 -3.64 -5.91 -10.44
N LEU A 61 -2.66 -5.80 -9.53
CA LEU A 61 -1.93 -4.55 -9.28
C LEU A 61 -0.95 -4.22 -10.42
N HIS A 62 -0.28 -5.21 -11.00
CA HIS A 62 0.61 -5.01 -12.15
C HIS A 62 -0.12 -4.51 -13.40
N GLU A 63 -1.39 -4.88 -13.58
CA GLU A 63 -2.24 -4.39 -14.67
C GLU A 63 -2.87 -3.02 -14.40
N THR A 64 -2.73 -2.50 -13.18
CA THR A 64 -3.33 -1.24 -12.76
C THR A 64 -2.29 -0.13 -12.76
N GLU A 65 -2.43 0.87 -13.63
CA GLU A 65 -1.52 2.03 -13.62
C GLU A 65 -1.61 2.82 -12.31
N PRO A 66 -0.50 3.33 -11.78
CA PRO A 66 -0.52 4.24 -10.63
C PRO A 66 -1.43 5.45 -10.87
N PHE A 67 -2.13 5.89 -9.83
CA PHE A 67 -3.02 7.04 -9.92
C PHE A 67 -3.02 7.88 -8.64
N ASP A 68 -3.42 9.13 -8.77
CA ASP A 68 -3.49 10.03 -7.62
C ASP A 68 -4.80 9.87 -6.87
N VAL A 69 -4.69 9.90 -5.55
CA VAL A 69 -5.81 9.85 -4.61
C VAL A 69 -5.77 11.13 -3.78
N ARG A 70 -6.88 11.85 -3.71
CA ARG A 70 -7.03 13.01 -2.86
C ARG A 70 -7.98 12.70 -1.70
N ALA A 71 -7.49 12.85 -0.48
CA ALA A 71 -8.32 12.81 0.71
C ALA A 71 -9.23 14.05 0.76
N GLY A 72 -10.48 13.83 1.16
CA GLY A 72 -11.52 14.84 1.23
C GLY A 72 -11.75 15.35 2.64
N VAL A 73 -13.00 15.29 3.11
CA VAL A 73 -13.42 15.87 4.38
C VAL A 73 -13.35 14.85 5.53
N VAL A 74 -13.15 15.37 6.74
CA VAL A 74 -13.31 14.59 7.97
C VAL A 74 -14.79 14.39 8.26
N SER A 75 -15.20 13.14 8.32
CA SER A 75 -16.58 12.71 8.55
C SER A 75 -16.65 11.52 9.52
N LEU A 76 -17.85 11.08 9.80
CA LEU A 76 -18.14 9.96 10.69
C LEU A 76 -18.88 8.87 9.92
N PHE A 77 -18.53 7.62 10.11
CA PHE A 77 -19.41 6.49 9.86
C PHE A 77 -20.35 6.35 11.05
N GLU A 78 -21.58 6.81 10.93
CA GLU A 78 -22.53 6.86 12.05
C GLU A 78 -22.79 5.47 12.66
N ALA A 79 -22.88 4.45 11.82
CA ALA A 79 -23.16 3.07 12.26
C ALA A 79 -22.04 2.41 13.06
N SER A 80 -20.79 2.88 12.93
CA SER A 80 -19.60 2.30 13.58
C SER A 80 -18.80 3.29 14.41
N GLU A 81 -19.26 4.56 14.49
CA GLU A 81 -18.57 5.64 15.22
C GLU A 81 -17.11 5.84 14.82
N VAL A 82 -16.75 5.47 13.58
CA VAL A 82 -15.39 5.62 13.03
C VAL A 82 -15.24 7.02 12.42
N ILE A 83 -14.27 7.78 12.90
CA ILE A 83 -13.85 9.06 12.28
C ILE A 83 -12.93 8.75 11.12
N LYS A 84 -13.24 9.31 9.95
CA LYS A 84 -12.52 9.05 8.68
C LYS A 84 -12.27 10.33 7.89
N LEU A 85 -11.29 10.25 6.99
CA LEU A 85 -11.22 11.10 5.81
C LEU A 85 -11.90 10.40 4.64
N SER A 86 -12.82 11.07 3.98
CA SER A 86 -13.37 10.61 2.70
C SER A 86 -12.29 10.65 1.61
N VAL A 87 -12.58 10.09 0.44
CA VAL A 87 -11.77 10.23 -0.77
C VAL A 87 -12.57 11.04 -1.78
N ASP A 88 -12.03 12.20 -2.18
CA ASP A 88 -12.67 13.08 -3.18
C ASP A 88 -12.30 12.69 -4.61
N SER A 89 -10.99 12.53 -4.87
CA SER A 89 -10.47 12.11 -6.17
C SER A 89 -9.83 10.73 -6.06
N GLY A 90 -9.99 9.89 -7.10
CA GLY A 90 -9.50 8.52 -7.09
C GLY A 90 -10.48 7.49 -6.50
N ALA A 91 -11.62 7.91 -5.91
CA ALA A 91 -12.59 7.00 -5.31
C ALA A 91 -13.11 5.95 -6.31
N LYS A 92 -13.44 6.35 -7.54
CA LYS A 92 -13.91 5.42 -8.57
C LYS A 92 -12.86 4.38 -8.96
N GLN A 93 -11.59 4.81 -9.07
CA GLN A 93 -10.47 3.92 -9.36
C GLN A 93 -10.26 2.93 -8.21
N LEU A 94 -10.34 3.40 -6.95
CA LEU A 94 -10.23 2.55 -5.76
C LEU A 94 -11.36 1.52 -5.69
N CYS A 95 -12.61 1.91 -5.95
CA CYS A 95 -13.73 0.96 -6.02
C CYS A 95 -13.52 -0.09 -7.12
N GLY A 96 -13.13 0.32 -8.32
CA GLY A 96 -12.86 -0.61 -9.42
C GLY A 96 -11.67 -1.53 -9.15
N LEU A 97 -10.65 -1.05 -8.43
CA LEU A 97 -9.52 -1.87 -7.99
C LEU A 97 -9.93 -2.86 -6.90
N HIS A 98 -10.72 -2.41 -5.92
CA HIS A 98 -11.31 -3.26 -4.89
C HIS A 98 -12.12 -4.41 -5.52
N ASP A 99 -13.00 -4.11 -6.47
CA ASP A 99 -13.86 -5.11 -7.12
C ASP A 99 -13.06 -6.18 -7.88
N LYS A 100 -11.95 -5.79 -8.51
CA LYS A 100 -11.02 -6.73 -9.17
C LYS A 100 -10.27 -7.59 -8.16
N LEU A 101 -9.82 -6.99 -7.07
CA LEU A 101 -9.09 -7.68 -6.00
C LEU A 101 -10.00 -8.62 -5.20
N ASN A 102 -11.29 -8.26 -4.98
CA ASN A 102 -12.26 -9.06 -4.25
C ASN A 102 -12.82 -10.22 -5.10
N GLN A 103 -11.94 -10.92 -5.82
CA GLN A 103 -12.23 -12.07 -6.66
C GLN A 103 -11.31 -13.25 -6.29
N GLY A 104 -11.60 -14.43 -6.87
CA GLY A 104 -10.77 -15.62 -6.72
C GLY A 104 -10.44 -15.95 -5.26
N PRO A 105 -9.14 -16.12 -4.91
CA PRO A 105 -8.71 -16.49 -3.57
C PRO A 105 -8.98 -15.43 -2.50
N LEU A 106 -9.22 -14.18 -2.92
CA LEU A 106 -9.50 -13.04 -2.03
C LEU A 106 -11.00 -12.70 -1.95
N ARG A 107 -11.85 -13.46 -2.64
CA ARG A 107 -13.29 -13.21 -2.64
C ARG A 107 -13.85 -13.34 -1.22
N HIS A 108 -14.51 -12.28 -0.77
CA HIS A 108 -15.19 -12.24 0.51
C HIS A 108 -16.49 -11.44 0.41
N ALA A 109 -17.56 -11.94 1.05
CA ALA A 109 -18.81 -11.21 1.17
C ALA A 109 -18.68 -10.17 2.29
N GLU A 110 -18.56 -8.92 1.93
CA GLU A 110 -18.43 -7.81 2.88
C GLU A 110 -19.80 -7.42 3.44
N LYS A 111 -19.83 -7.00 4.70
CA LYS A 111 -21.06 -6.59 5.39
C LYS A 111 -21.64 -5.29 4.84
N PHE A 112 -20.76 -4.41 4.32
CA PHE A 112 -21.09 -3.11 3.78
C PHE A 112 -20.43 -2.94 2.41
N ASP A 113 -21.00 -2.10 1.57
CA ASP A 113 -20.37 -1.69 0.32
C ASP A 113 -19.04 -1.00 0.60
N TYR A 114 -18.04 -1.28 -0.22
CA TYR A 114 -16.72 -0.68 -0.07
C TYR A 114 -16.78 0.82 -0.32
N GLU A 115 -16.47 1.60 0.70
CA GLU A 115 -16.31 3.05 0.64
C GLU A 115 -14.85 3.42 0.91
N PRO A 116 -14.09 3.91 -0.10
CA PRO A 116 -12.69 4.30 0.10
C PRO A 116 -12.55 5.40 1.15
N HIS A 117 -11.71 5.17 2.15
CA HIS A 117 -11.49 6.14 3.22
C HIS A 117 -10.14 5.89 3.92
N ILE A 118 -9.70 6.90 4.68
CA ILE A 118 -8.58 6.79 5.61
C ILE A 118 -9.16 6.89 7.02
N THR A 119 -9.10 5.82 7.80
CA THR A 119 -9.54 5.84 9.20
C THR A 119 -8.66 6.77 10.01
N LEU A 120 -9.25 7.73 10.70
CA LEU A 120 -8.56 8.64 11.61
C LEU A 120 -8.60 8.14 13.04
N ALA A 121 -9.75 7.66 13.50
CA ALA A 121 -9.92 7.13 14.85
C ALA A 121 -11.11 6.19 14.91
N GLN A 122 -11.02 5.20 15.76
CA GLN A 122 -12.07 4.22 16.07
C GLN A 122 -11.98 3.83 17.54
N ASP A 123 -12.98 3.10 18.02
CA ASP A 123 -13.05 2.63 19.43
C ASP A 123 -12.93 3.79 20.44
N ILE A 124 -13.52 4.94 20.09
CA ILE A 124 -13.54 6.16 20.90
C ILE A 124 -14.72 6.07 21.86
N PRO A 125 -14.55 6.38 23.16
CA PRO A 125 -15.70 6.53 24.05
C PRO A 125 -16.72 7.52 23.50
N THR A 126 -18.01 7.15 23.50
CA THR A 126 -19.09 7.93 22.88
C THR A 126 -19.12 9.38 23.38
N GLU A 127 -18.80 9.61 24.66
CA GLU A 127 -18.72 10.94 25.28
C GLU A 127 -17.59 11.81 24.72
N GLN A 128 -16.55 11.20 24.13
CA GLN A 128 -15.39 11.91 23.56
C GLN A 128 -15.50 12.07 22.03
N LEU A 129 -16.42 11.35 21.38
CA LEU A 129 -16.53 11.24 19.93
C LEU A 129 -16.67 12.61 19.25
N GLN A 130 -17.56 13.46 19.76
CA GLN A 130 -17.81 14.78 19.16
C GLN A 130 -16.62 15.74 19.31
N ASP A 131 -15.92 15.66 20.44
CA ASP A 131 -14.72 16.46 20.67
C ASP A 131 -13.56 15.99 19.77
N CYS A 132 -13.37 14.69 19.64
CA CYS A 132 -12.39 14.11 18.71
C CYS A 132 -12.69 14.48 17.26
N LEU A 133 -13.97 14.42 16.84
CA LEU A 133 -14.38 14.77 15.50
C LEU A 133 -14.11 16.27 15.21
N ARG A 134 -14.43 17.16 16.15
CA ARG A 134 -14.15 18.59 16.03
C ARG A 134 -12.65 18.85 15.91
N GLN A 135 -11.85 18.26 16.80
CA GLN A 135 -10.39 18.39 16.78
C GLN A 135 -9.80 17.87 15.46
N ALA A 136 -10.24 16.70 14.99
CA ALA A 136 -9.79 16.16 13.71
C ALA A 136 -10.07 17.11 12.55
N ARG A 137 -11.25 17.76 12.50
CA ARG A 137 -11.60 18.75 11.48
C ARG A 137 -10.74 19.99 11.54
N ASP A 138 -10.45 20.50 12.74
CA ASP A 138 -9.66 21.72 12.92
C ASP A 138 -8.19 21.50 12.54
N GLU A 139 -7.65 20.34 12.85
CA GLU A 139 -6.28 19.96 12.46
C GLU A 139 -6.18 19.66 10.96
N TRP A 140 -7.19 18.99 10.39
CA TRP A 140 -7.23 18.66 8.97
C TRP A 140 -7.12 19.88 8.07
N ARG A 141 -7.79 20.99 8.41
CA ARG A 141 -7.70 22.23 7.65
C ARG A 141 -6.27 22.74 7.42
N LYS A 142 -5.32 22.38 8.30
CA LYS A 142 -3.91 22.75 8.20
C LYS A 142 -3.13 21.85 7.26
N VAL A 143 -3.60 20.62 7.06
CA VAL A 143 -2.94 19.56 6.28
C VAL A 143 -3.58 19.39 4.90
N GLU A 144 -4.82 19.81 4.72
CA GLU A 144 -5.60 19.67 3.50
C GLU A 144 -4.85 20.06 2.20
N PRO A 145 -3.98 21.10 2.17
CA PRO A 145 -3.16 21.38 0.99
C PRO A 145 -2.25 20.23 0.55
N ALA A 146 -1.89 19.32 1.47
CA ALA A 146 -1.07 18.13 1.20
C ALA A 146 -1.91 16.83 1.14
N ALA A 147 -3.20 16.92 0.82
CA ALA A 147 -4.16 15.82 0.86
C ALA A 147 -3.99 14.79 -0.27
N THR A 148 -3.18 15.08 -1.29
CA THR A 148 -2.99 14.20 -2.45
C THR A 148 -1.77 13.32 -2.28
N PHE A 149 -1.93 12.03 -2.60
CA PHE A 149 -0.84 11.07 -2.69
C PHE A 149 -1.01 10.17 -3.92
N SER A 150 0.09 9.66 -4.45
CA SER A 150 0.05 8.70 -5.54
C SER A 150 -0.08 7.28 -5.00
N LEU A 151 -1.11 6.56 -5.42
CA LEU A 151 -1.25 5.14 -5.19
C LEU A 151 -0.41 4.39 -6.22
N SER A 152 0.77 3.97 -5.81
CA SER A 152 1.72 3.23 -6.66
C SER A 152 2.20 1.92 -6.03
N ILE A 153 1.92 1.71 -4.76
CA ILE A 153 2.39 0.55 -3.98
C ILE A 153 1.30 0.15 -3.00
N CYS A 154 1.02 -1.16 -2.94
CA CYS A 154 0.16 -1.78 -1.95
C CYS A 154 0.92 -2.83 -1.15
N THR A 155 0.54 -3.06 0.09
CA THR A 155 1.13 -4.06 0.97
C THR A 155 0.07 -5.05 1.41
N PHE A 156 0.32 -6.33 1.17
CA PHE A 156 -0.50 -7.41 1.68
C PHE A 156 -0.04 -7.74 3.10
N VAL A 157 -0.95 -7.72 4.04
CA VAL A 157 -0.67 -7.83 5.47
C VAL A 157 -1.46 -8.95 6.11
N GLN A 158 -0.92 -9.55 7.18
CA GLN A 158 -1.57 -10.59 7.98
C GLN A 158 -1.66 -10.17 9.43
N GLU A 159 -2.79 -10.42 10.04
CA GLU A 159 -2.97 -10.29 11.48
C GLU A 159 -2.26 -11.43 12.20
N VAL A 160 -1.22 -11.12 12.97
CA VAL A 160 -0.41 -12.12 13.69
C VAL A 160 -0.93 -12.37 15.09
N LYS A 161 -1.62 -11.42 15.68
CA LYS A 161 -2.41 -11.50 16.93
C LYS A 161 -3.43 -10.37 16.89
N CYS A 162 -4.41 -10.40 17.80
CA CYS A 162 -5.45 -9.37 17.85
C CYS A 162 -4.89 -7.97 17.67
N ASP A 163 -5.36 -7.29 16.64
CA ASP A 163 -4.99 -5.92 16.24
C ASP A 163 -3.48 -5.67 16.01
N CYS A 164 -2.71 -6.72 15.73
CA CYS A 164 -1.29 -6.62 15.38
C CYS A 164 -1.04 -7.24 14.02
N TRP A 165 -0.54 -6.42 13.09
CA TRP A 165 -0.39 -6.76 11.69
C TRP A 165 1.08 -6.85 11.26
N SER A 166 1.39 -7.80 10.39
CA SER A 166 2.71 -7.98 9.79
C SER A 166 2.61 -7.85 8.28
N ASP A 167 3.55 -7.12 7.70
CA ASP A 167 3.69 -7.01 6.25
C ASP A 167 4.19 -8.36 5.70
N LEU A 168 3.48 -8.92 4.72
CA LEU A 168 3.89 -10.15 4.03
C LEU A 168 4.62 -9.84 2.75
N THR A 169 4.03 -9.01 1.89
CA THR A 169 4.64 -8.60 0.62
C THR A 169 4.17 -7.21 0.22
N THR A 170 4.98 -6.56 -0.59
CA THR A 170 4.69 -5.25 -1.17
C THR A 170 4.67 -5.36 -2.69
N VAL A 171 3.61 -4.90 -3.31
CA VAL A 171 3.37 -4.98 -4.76
C VAL A 171 3.28 -3.58 -5.35
N GLN A 172 4.02 -3.33 -6.43
CA GLN A 172 3.94 -2.08 -7.19
C GLN A 172 2.84 -2.14 -8.24
N LEU A 173 2.15 -1.02 -8.46
CA LEU A 173 1.20 -0.88 -9.55
C LEU A 173 1.93 -0.61 -10.88
N GLY A 174 1.35 -1.05 -12.00
CA GLY A 174 1.82 -0.73 -13.36
C GLY A 174 3.12 -1.41 -13.78
N VAL A 175 3.64 -2.35 -13.00
CA VAL A 175 4.81 -3.14 -13.38
C VAL A 175 4.36 -4.27 -14.30
N ARG A 176 4.14 -3.94 -15.58
CA ARG A 176 3.96 -5.00 -16.59
C ARG A 176 5.21 -5.86 -16.56
N ASN A 177 5.06 -7.17 -16.40
CA ASN A 177 6.12 -8.13 -16.69
C ASN A 177 6.52 -7.91 -18.15
N GLY A 178 7.48 -7.00 -18.37
CA GLY A 178 8.05 -6.77 -19.68
C GLY A 178 8.54 -8.11 -20.18
N SER A 179 8.04 -8.56 -21.31
CA SER A 179 8.57 -9.68 -22.06
C SER A 179 10.09 -9.56 -22.01
N LEU A 180 10.74 -10.53 -21.39
CA LEU A 180 12.15 -10.80 -21.64
C LEU A 180 12.24 -11.03 -23.16
N SER A 181 12.54 -9.97 -23.90
CA SER A 181 13.02 -10.11 -25.29
C SER A 181 14.23 -11.03 -25.17
N PRO A 182 14.27 -12.17 -25.87
CA PRO A 182 15.45 -13.02 -25.88
C PRO A 182 16.60 -12.14 -26.38
N LEU A 183 17.65 -12.02 -25.54
CA LEU A 183 18.92 -11.44 -25.96
C LEU A 183 19.35 -12.24 -27.19
N THR A 184 19.18 -11.67 -28.37
CA THR A 184 19.79 -12.16 -29.61
C THR A 184 21.29 -12.14 -29.35
N ASN A 185 21.86 -13.32 -29.20
CA ASN A 185 23.31 -13.53 -29.20
C ASN A 185 23.90 -12.92 -30.49
N GLY A 186 24.35 -11.67 -30.36
CA GLY A 186 25.17 -11.01 -31.38
C GLY A 186 26.52 -11.68 -31.43
N ALA A 187 26.88 -12.09 -32.62
CA ALA A 187 28.04 -12.83 -33.08
C ALA A 187 29.34 -12.56 -32.30
N SER A 188 29.98 -13.65 -31.91
CA SER A 188 31.38 -13.76 -31.53
C SER A 188 32.30 -13.16 -32.58
N SER A 189 32.89 -12.01 -32.33
CA SER A 189 34.06 -11.54 -33.10
C SER A 189 35.32 -12.04 -32.39
N VAL A 190 35.92 -13.03 -33.02
CA VAL A 190 37.25 -13.57 -32.67
C VAL A 190 38.29 -12.46 -32.87
N ILE A 191 38.88 -11.99 -31.80
CA ILE A 191 40.07 -11.13 -31.86
C ILE A 191 41.28 -12.02 -31.73
N THR A 192 42.05 -12.20 -32.83
CA THR A 192 43.36 -12.83 -32.88
C THR A 192 44.40 -11.92 -32.16
N PRO A 193 45.29 -12.49 -31.32
CA PRO A 193 46.36 -11.70 -30.70
C PRO A 193 47.50 -11.42 -31.70
N ARG A 194 47.84 -10.17 -31.88
CA ARG A 194 49.05 -9.75 -32.63
C ARG A 194 50.25 -9.86 -31.72
N THR A 195 51.18 -10.75 -32.05
CA THR A 195 52.54 -10.86 -31.52
C THR A 195 53.31 -9.54 -31.78
N ALA A 196 53.80 -8.91 -30.73
CA ALA A 196 54.79 -7.82 -30.80
C ALA A 196 56.15 -8.36 -30.38
N ALA A 197 57.11 -8.23 -31.28
CA ALA A 197 58.48 -8.59 -31.13
C ALA A 197 59.25 -7.71 -30.14
N GLY A 198 60.26 -8.27 -29.52
CA GLY A 198 61.02 -7.71 -28.44
C GLY A 198 61.88 -6.48 -28.71
N HIS A 199 62.26 -5.82 -27.64
CA HIS A 199 63.47 -5.01 -27.54
C HIS A 199 64.10 -5.20 -26.15
N THR A 200 65.34 -5.62 -26.19
CA THR A 200 66.24 -5.89 -25.04
C THR A 200 66.80 -4.59 -24.45
N PRO A 201 67.14 -4.57 -23.17
CA PRO A 201 67.60 -3.37 -22.48
C PRO A 201 69.09 -3.12 -22.60
N THR A 202 69.49 -1.89 -22.67
CA THR A 202 70.93 -1.50 -22.46
C THR A 202 71.06 -0.77 -21.14
N ALA A 203 71.97 -1.32 -20.32
CA ALA A 203 72.46 -0.72 -19.10
C ALA A 203 73.44 0.41 -19.40
N ARG A 204 73.44 1.48 -18.61
CA ARG A 204 74.67 2.21 -18.15
C ARG A 204 74.28 3.14 -16.99
N ARG A 205 75.02 2.87 -15.95
CA ARG A 205 75.68 3.66 -14.88
C ARG A 205 74.83 4.58 -14.01
#